data_ce7b508c2a67f0bc5db6ef57fa0f845f
#
_entry.id   ce7b508c2a67f0bc5db6ef57fa0f845f
#
_cell.length_a   1.000
_cell.length_b   1.000
_cell.length_c   1.000
_cell.angle_alpha   90.00
_cell.angle_beta   90.00
_cell.angle_gamma   90.00
#
_symmetry.space_group_name_H-M   'P 1'
#
loop_
_entity.id
_entity.type
_entity.pdbx_description
1 polymer ?
#
loop_
_entity_poly.entity_id
_entity_poly.type
_entity_poly.pdbx_seq_one_letter_code
_entity_poly.pdbx_strand_id
1 'polypeptide(L)'
;MPTITTNDGMTIFYKDWGPQGAKPIVFHHGWPLSGDDWDTQMLYFLGKGFRVIAHDRRGHGRSTQGSDGHDMDHYAADVAAVVSHLDLRNAVHVGHSTGGGEAAHYAA
;
A
#
# COMPACT_ATOMS: atom_id res chain seq x y z
N MET A 1 -0.01 -1.42 15.87
CA MET A 1 -0.07 -0.75 14.55
C MET A 1 0.66 -1.60 13.53
N PRO A 2 -0.01 -2.11 12.48
CA PRO A 2 0.66 -3.04 11.56
C PRO A 2 1.73 -2.34 10.72
N THR A 3 2.92 -2.87 10.78
CA THR A 3 4.07 -2.34 10.01
C THR A 3 4.93 -3.48 9.51
N ILE A 4 5.69 -3.19 8.46
CA ILE A 4 6.80 -4.03 8.01
C ILE A 4 8.06 -3.18 7.92
N THR A 5 9.22 -3.82 7.98
CA THR A 5 10.51 -3.15 7.77
C THR A 5 11.09 -3.63 6.45
N THR A 6 11.44 -2.68 5.59
CA THR A 6 12.02 -2.96 4.27
C THR A 6 13.50 -3.29 4.38
N ASN A 7 14.10 -3.77 3.27
CA ASN A 7 15.52 -4.14 3.24
C ASN A 7 16.44 -2.95 3.52
N ASP A 8 16.02 -1.74 3.17
CA ASP A 8 16.79 -0.52 3.43
C ASP A 8 16.43 0.17 4.75
N GLY A 9 15.70 -0.54 5.64
CA GLY A 9 15.46 -0.09 7.01
C GLY A 9 14.26 0.83 7.22
N MET A 10 13.44 1.05 6.19
CA MET A 10 12.21 1.83 6.33
C MET A 10 11.11 1.02 6.99
N THR A 11 10.37 1.61 7.91
CA THR A 11 9.16 1.02 8.49
C THR A 11 7.96 1.55 7.73
N ILE A 12 7.18 0.64 7.14
CA ILE A 12 6.00 0.96 6.34
C ILE A 12 4.75 0.55 7.11
N PHE A 13 3.90 1.53 7.42
CA PHE A 13 2.60 1.28 8.03
C PHE A 13 1.60 0.86 6.96
N TYR A 14 0.76 -0.11 7.27
CA TYR A 14 -0.32 -0.55 6.37
C TYR A 14 -1.58 -0.88 7.15
N LYS A 15 -2.71 -0.86 6.44
CA LYS A 15 -4.00 -1.37 6.89
C LYS A 15 -4.35 -2.60 6.06
N ASP A 16 -4.89 -3.61 6.71
CA ASP A 16 -5.30 -4.86 6.07
C ASP A 16 -6.60 -5.31 6.71
N TRP A 17 -7.70 -5.09 6.01
CA TRP A 17 -9.04 -5.38 6.51
C TRP A 17 -9.70 -6.47 5.66
N GLY A 18 -10.40 -7.39 6.32
CA GLY A 18 -11.20 -8.42 5.69
C GLY A 18 -10.58 -9.81 5.78
N PRO A 19 -11.30 -10.84 5.29
CA PRO A 19 -10.85 -12.23 5.37
C PRO A 19 -9.60 -12.48 4.52
N GLN A 20 -8.67 -13.28 5.02
CA GLN A 20 -7.42 -13.59 4.31
C GLN A 20 -7.66 -14.30 2.97
N GLY A 21 -8.73 -15.07 2.86
CA GLY A 21 -9.06 -15.78 1.62
C GLY A 21 -9.82 -14.96 0.58
N ALA A 22 -10.22 -13.73 0.91
CA ALA A 22 -10.96 -12.88 0.00
C ALA A 22 -10.05 -12.27 -1.07
N LYS A 23 -10.65 -11.86 -2.21
CA LYS A 23 -9.92 -11.19 -3.29
C LYS A 23 -9.31 -9.89 -2.77
N PRO A 24 -7.99 -9.70 -2.87
CA PRO A 24 -7.35 -8.49 -2.34
C PRO A 24 -7.40 -7.32 -3.32
N ILE A 25 -7.64 -6.13 -2.78
CA ILE A 25 -7.51 -4.86 -3.48
C ILE A 25 -6.48 -4.02 -2.72
N VAL A 26 -5.43 -3.57 -3.40
CA VAL A 26 -4.37 -2.74 -2.82
C VAL A 26 -4.52 -1.32 -3.34
N PHE A 27 -4.61 -0.36 -2.41
CA PHE A 27 -4.82 1.05 -2.73
C PHE A 27 -3.52 1.84 -2.52
N HIS A 28 -3.19 2.70 -3.49
CA HIS A 28 -1.98 3.52 -3.52
C HIS A 28 -2.35 4.99 -3.49
N HIS A 29 -1.98 5.69 -2.41
CA HIS A 29 -2.35 7.11 -2.24
C HIS A 29 -1.51 8.06 -3.10
N GLY A 30 -2.02 9.29 -3.27
CA GLY A 30 -1.30 10.37 -3.93
C GLY A 30 -0.36 11.12 -2.99
N TRP A 31 0.51 11.93 -3.53
CA TRP A 31 1.38 12.82 -2.77
C TRP A 31 0.64 14.12 -2.45
N PRO A 32 0.74 14.67 -1.25
CA PRO A 32 1.42 14.23 -0.01
C PRO A 32 0.46 13.55 0.98
N LEU A 33 -0.38 12.67 0.53
CA LEU A 33 -1.50 12.07 1.26
C LEU A 33 -1.06 10.85 2.09
N SER A 34 -2.00 10.00 2.46
CA SER A 34 -1.73 8.76 3.18
C SER A 34 -2.79 7.73 2.83
N GLY A 35 -2.62 6.49 3.33
CA GLY A 35 -3.60 5.44 3.15
C GLY A 35 -4.99 5.77 3.71
N ASP A 36 -5.07 6.71 4.65
CA ASP A 36 -6.34 7.14 5.23
C ASP A 36 -7.29 7.74 4.19
N ASP A 37 -6.77 8.29 3.11
CA ASP A 37 -7.60 8.84 2.03
C ASP A 37 -8.45 7.79 1.33
N TRP A 38 -8.11 6.53 1.50
CA TRP A 38 -8.85 5.41 0.90
C TRP A 38 -9.88 4.79 1.85
N ASP A 39 -10.03 5.29 3.08
CA ASP A 39 -10.88 4.65 4.10
C ASP A 39 -12.32 4.44 3.62
N THR A 40 -12.92 5.43 2.97
CA THR A 40 -14.29 5.32 2.47
C THR A 40 -14.42 4.22 1.42
N GLN A 41 -13.51 4.19 0.45
CA GLN A 41 -13.51 3.18 -0.60
C GLN A 41 -13.22 1.79 -0.01
N MET A 42 -12.30 1.71 0.94
CA MET A 42 -11.96 0.46 1.61
C MET A 42 -13.16 -0.11 2.35
N LEU A 43 -13.89 0.72 3.09
CA LEU A 43 -15.11 0.28 3.79
C LEU A 43 -16.16 -0.22 2.82
N TYR A 44 -16.32 0.45 1.68
CA TYR A 44 -17.27 0.02 0.65
C TYR A 44 -16.94 -1.38 0.13
N PHE A 45 -15.70 -1.61 -0.28
CA PHE A 45 -15.30 -2.90 -0.86
C PHE A 45 -15.21 -4.00 0.20
N LEU A 46 -14.84 -3.64 1.44
CA LEU A 46 -14.89 -4.58 2.56
C LEU A 46 -16.32 -5.12 2.74
N GLY A 47 -17.33 -4.24 2.66
CA GLY A 47 -18.74 -4.63 2.73
C GLY A 47 -19.20 -5.49 1.57
N LYS A 48 -18.48 -5.49 0.46
CA LYS A 48 -18.74 -6.33 -0.71
C LYS A 48 -17.98 -7.66 -0.67
N GLY A 49 -17.27 -7.95 0.39
CA GLY A 49 -16.58 -9.23 0.58
C GLY A 49 -15.13 -9.26 0.11
N PHE A 50 -14.52 -8.11 -0.21
CA PHE A 50 -13.12 -8.03 -0.59
C PHE A 50 -12.22 -7.86 0.64
N ARG A 51 -10.95 -8.29 0.50
CA ARG A 51 -9.87 -7.89 1.41
C ARG A 51 -9.28 -6.61 0.87
N VAL A 52 -9.11 -5.61 1.73
CA VAL A 52 -8.66 -4.28 1.31
C VAL A 52 -7.40 -3.89 2.08
N ILE A 53 -6.38 -3.45 1.34
CA ILE A 53 -5.07 -3.12 1.88
C ILE A 53 -4.70 -1.72 1.40
N ALA A 54 -4.16 -0.90 2.29
CA ALA A 54 -3.56 0.39 1.95
C ALA A 54 -2.32 0.57 2.81
N HIS A 55 -1.26 1.12 2.21
CA HIS A 55 -0.05 1.45 2.95
C HIS A 55 0.20 2.95 2.89
N ASP A 56 0.94 3.45 3.86
CA ASP A 56 1.49 4.80 3.81
C ASP A 56 2.86 4.71 3.15
N ARG A 57 3.04 5.43 2.02
CA ARG A 57 4.33 5.46 1.31
C ARG A 57 5.41 5.97 2.24
N ARG A 58 6.66 5.54 2.05
CA ARG A 58 7.79 6.10 2.80
C ARG A 58 7.76 7.62 2.74
N GLY A 59 8.04 8.27 3.86
CA GLY A 59 7.97 9.72 3.98
C GLY A 59 6.57 10.28 4.17
N HIS A 60 5.55 9.44 4.25
CA HIS A 60 4.13 9.85 4.36
C HIS A 60 3.49 9.18 5.58
N GLY A 61 2.49 9.85 6.13
CA GLY A 61 1.64 9.30 7.18
C GLY A 61 2.43 8.71 8.35
N ARG A 62 2.14 7.45 8.66
CA ARG A 62 2.73 6.73 9.80
C ARG A 62 3.99 5.95 9.45
N SER A 63 4.41 5.98 8.18
CA SER A 63 5.65 5.33 7.74
C SER A 63 6.87 6.20 8.06
N THR A 64 8.07 5.59 8.01
CA THR A 64 9.33 6.30 8.31
C THR A 64 9.44 7.57 7.49
N GLN A 65 9.76 8.68 8.15
CA GLN A 65 10.03 9.97 7.53
C GLN A 65 11.53 10.05 7.25
N GLY A 66 11.91 9.96 6.01
CA GLY A 66 13.33 10.00 5.61
C GLY A 66 13.50 10.76 4.31
N SER A 67 14.76 11.07 3.98
CA SER A 67 15.10 11.82 2.77
C SER A 67 15.52 10.92 1.61
N ASP A 68 15.70 9.61 1.84
CA ASP A 68 16.25 8.69 0.86
C ASP A 68 15.17 7.84 0.18
N GLY A 69 15.43 7.45 -1.06
CA GLY A 69 14.61 6.48 -1.76
C GLY A 69 13.25 7.00 -2.23
N HIS A 70 13.14 8.31 -2.49
CA HIS A 70 11.90 8.91 -2.99
C HIS A 70 11.83 8.84 -4.52
N ASP A 71 11.76 7.62 -5.03
CA ASP A 71 11.64 7.33 -6.45
C ASP A 71 10.74 6.10 -6.65
N MET A 72 10.31 5.89 -7.89
CA MET A 72 9.36 4.82 -8.19
C MET A 72 9.93 3.42 -7.95
N ASP A 73 11.23 3.22 -8.11
CA ASP A 73 11.84 1.91 -7.85
C ASP A 73 11.72 1.55 -6.37
N HIS A 74 12.00 2.48 -5.46
CA HIS A 74 11.87 2.25 -4.03
C HIS A 74 10.40 2.15 -3.62
N TYR A 75 9.52 2.98 -4.18
CA TYR A 75 8.09 2.91 -3.89
C TYR A 75 7.52 1.54 -4.31
N ALA A 76 7.89 1.06 -5.49
CA ALA A 76 7.46 -0.26 -5.96
C ALA A 76 8.04 -1.38 -5.09
N ALA A 77 9.28 -1.25 -4.64
CA ALA A 77 9.90 -2.22 -3.74
C ALA A 77 9.20 -2.27 -2.39
N ASP A 78 8.75 -1.14 -1.86
CA ASP A 78 7.97 -1.08 -0.63
C ASP A 78 6.62 -1.78 -0.78
N VAL A 79 5.94 -1.57 -1.91
CA VAL A 79 4.69 -2.29 -2.24
C VAL A 79 4.96 -3.79 -2.32
N ALA A 80 6.04 -4.20 -2.98
CA ALA A 80 6.41 -5.61 -3.07
C ALA A 80 6.64 -6.22 -1.69
N ALA A 81 7.24 -5.48 -0.77
CA ALA A 81 7.47 -5.93 0.60
C ALA A 81 6.13 -6.15 1.34
N VAL A 82 5.17 -5.24 1.20
CA VAL A 82 3.84 -5.39 1.80
C VAL A 82 3.10 -6.59 1.20
N VAL A 83 3.08 -6.70 -0.12
CA VAL A 83 2.41 -7.78 -0.85
C VAL A 83 3.00 -9.14 -0.45
N SER A 84 4.32 -9.24 -0.37
CA SER A 84 5.02 -10.47 0.02
C SER A 84 4.73 -10.84 1.46
N HIS A 85 4.79 -9.88 2.38
CA HIS A 85 4.54 -10.10 3.80
C HIS A 85 3.12 -10.62 4.04
N LEU A 86 2.13 -10.08 3.33
CA LEU A 86 0.73 -10.48 3.46
C LEU A 86 0.34 -11.66 2.55
N ASP A 87 1.28 -12.15 1.73
CA ASP A 87 1.07 -13.23 0.76
C ASP A 87 -0.14 -12.97 -0.15
N LEU A 88 -0.23 -11.75 -0.67
CA LEU A 88 -1.33 -11.37 -1.56
C LEU A 88 -1.11 -11.96 -2.95
N ARG A 89 -2.18 -12.55 -3.52
CA ARG A 89 -2.14 -13.17 -4.83
C ARG A 89 -3.26 -12.62 -5.71
N ASN A 90 -2.92 -12.34 -6.97
CA ASN A 90 -3.90 -11.82 -7.95
C ASN A 90 -4.61 -10.57 -7.45
N ALA A 91 -3.89 -9.69 -6.76
CA ALA A 91 -4.46 -8.47 -6.22
C ALA A 91 -4.79 -7.47 -7.34
N VAL A 92 -5.89 -6.75 -7.15
CA VAL A 92 -6.19 -5.56 -7.95
C VAL A 92 -5.48 -4.39 -7.28
N HIS A 93 -4.78 -3.57 -8.07
CA HIS A 93 -4.10 -2.36 -7.57
C HIS A 93 -4.82 -1.13 -8.09
N VAL A 94 -5.18 -0.22 -7.17
CA VAL A 94 -5.88 1.02 -7.48
C VAL A 94 -4.99 2.19 -7.02
N GLY A 95 -4.69 3.11 -7.91
CA GLY A 95 -3.83 4.23 -7.59
C GLY A 95 -4.44 5.57 -7.96
N HIS A 96 -4.07 6.60 -7.19
CA HIS A 96 -4.46 7.99 -7.43
C HIS A 96 -3.22 8.85 -7.56
N SER A 97 -3.09 9.59 -8.68
CA SER A 97 -1.97 10.50 -8.94
C SER A 97 -0.62 9.76 -8.87
N THR A 98 0.29 10.14 -7.96
CA THR A 98 1.56 9.42 -7.75
C THR A 98 1.34 7.95 -7.44
N GLY A 99 0.25 7.61 -6.73
CA GLY A 99 -0.12 6.23 -6.45
C GLY A 99 -0.44 5.43 -7.71
N GLY A 100 -0.98 6.07 -8.74
CA GLY A 100 -1.18 5.42 -10.05
C GLY A 100 0.13 5.05 -10.71
N GLY A 101 1.13 5.94 -10.66
CA GLY A 101 2.48 5.65 -11.13
C GLY A 101 3.15 4.53 -10.35
N GLU A 102 3.00 4.54 -9.04
CA GLU A 102 3.52 3.48 -8.15
C GLU A 102 2.90 2.12 -8.48
N ALA A 103 1.58 2.06 -8.63
CA ALA A 103 0.87 0.82 -8.97
C ALA A 103 1.30 0.29 -10.33
N ALA A 104 1.42 1.15 -11.33
CA ALA A 104 1.87 0.77 -12.67
C ALA A 104 3.32 0.28 -12.67
N HIS A 105 4.19 0.95 -11.95
CA HIS A 105 5.60 0.57 -11.86
C HIS A 105 5.76 -0.78 -11.15
N TYR A 106 5.00 -1.01 -10.08
CA TYR A 106 5.01 -2.29 -9.38
C TYR A 106 4.54 -3.43 -10.30
N ALA A 107 3.50 -3.21 -11.10
CA ALA A 107 2.91 -4.23 -11.97
C ALA A 107 3.82 -4.60 -13.16
N ALA A 108 4.73 -3.72 -13.51
CA ALA A 108 5.59 -3.93 -14.68
C ALA A 108 6.69 -5.00 -14.47
#